data_50b6a420d6546bb95b34d0c2307c43ff
#
_entry.id   50b6a420d6546bb95b34d0c2307c43ff
#
_cell.length_a   1.000
_cell.length_b   1.000
_cell.length_c   1.000
_cell.angle_alpha   90.00
_cell.angle_beta   90.00
_cell.angle_gamma   90.00
#
_symmetry.space_group_name_H-M   'P 1'
#
loop_
_entity.id
_entity.type
_entity.pdbx_description
1 polymer ?
#
loop_
_entity_poly.entity_id
_entity_poly.type
_entity_poly.pdbx_seq_one_letter_code
_entity_poly.pdbx_strand_id
1 'polypeptide(L)'
;WSSDVCSSDLATGELFVPVGNPWPDIDKAYRPGANLFTDSIVVLDARTGGLKWWFQVSPEDWMDLDMVAPPVLYRGKGARDYLVFAGKDGHVTGVDRDTHRMLFRTPVTTVEKAAPMPTKEGMKMCPGYAGGVEWNGPALDRRNNLLITGAVDACFIVKLGKTEYGANAV
;
A
#
# COMPACT_ATOMS: atom_id res chain seq x y z
N TRP A 1 -13.08 18.92 -3.44
CA TRP A 1 -12.03 17.92 -3.18
C TRP A 1 -12.66 16.77 -2.41
N SER A 2 -13.23 15.79 -3.11
CA SER A 2 -13.56 14.50 -2.53
C SER A 2 -12.38 13.59 -2.83
N SER A 3 -11.42 13.53 -1.93
CA SER A 3 -10.47 12.43 -1.91
C SER A 3 -11.18 11.31 -1.15
N ASP A 4 -11.79 10.37 -1.87
CA ASP A 4 -12.26 9.12 -1.27
C ASP A 4 -11.02 8.31 -0.87
N VAL A 5 -10.49 8.62 0.30
CA VAL A 5 -9.30 7.96 0.87
C VAL A 5 -9.61 6.62 1.51
N CYS A 6 -10.85 6.15 1.45
CA CYS A 6 -11.26 4.86 2.00
C CYS A 6 -12.43 4.27 1.21
N SER A 7 -12.67 2.98 1.38
CA SER A 7 -13.85 2.29 0.86
C SER A 7 -14.70 1.77 2.01
N SER A 8 -16.01 1.67 1.81
CA SER A 8 -16.94 1.16 2.82
C SER A 8 -17.86 0.09 2.25
N ASP A 9 -18.22 -0.87 3.09
CA ASP A 9 -19.26 -1.86 2.83
C ASP A 9 -20.38 -1.68 3.85
N LEU A 10 -21.47 -1.08 3.42
CA LEU A 10 -22.61 -0.78 4.30
C LEU A 10 -23.34 -2.03 4.76
N ALA A 11 -23.25 -3.15 4.02
CA ALA A 11 -23.89 -4.40 4.38
C ALA A 11 -23.18 -5.09 5.56
N THR A 12 -21.85 -5.00 5.62
CA THR A 12 -21.03 -5.58 6.71
C THR A 12 -20.64 -4.55 7.77
N GLY A 13 -20.88 -3.26 7.51
CA GLY A 13 -20.46 -2.16 8.38
C GLY A 13 -18.94 -2.02 8.45
N GLU A 14 -18.21 -2.38 7.39
CA GLU A 14 -16.76 -2.28 7.33
C GLU A 14 -16.29 -1.03 6.62
N LEU A 15 -15.28 -0.39 7.20
CA LEU A 15 -14.55 0.74 6.62
C LEU A 15 -13.12 0.29 6.34
N PHE A 16 -12.69 0.38 5.08
CA PHE A 16 -11.37 -0.03 4.60
C PHE A 16 -10.51 1.20 4.42
N VAL A 17 -9.51 1.36 5.27
CA VAL A 17 -8.65 2.53 5.35
C VAL A 17 -7.25 2.16 4.88
N PRO A 18 -6.77 2.69 3.76
CA PRO A 18 -5.38 2.54 3.38
C PRO A 18 -4.49 3.41 4.29
N VAL A 19 -3.34 2.88 4.65
CA VAL A 19 -2.36 3.54 5.52
C VAL A 19 -1.01 3.55 4.82
N GLY A 20 -0.43 4.74 4.73
CA GLY A 20 0.86 4.97 4.08
C GLY A 20 2.05 4.47 4.88
N ASN A 21 3.22 4.83 4.40
CA ASN A 21 4.52 4.43 4.91
C ASN A 21 4.80 4.91 6.35
N PRO A 22 5.75 4.28 7.05
CA PRO A 22 6.17 4.74 8.39
C PRO A 22 7.16 5.91 8.31
N TRP A 23 7.21 6.73 9.34
CA TRP A 23 8.16 7.84 9.46
C TRP A 23 9.26 7.53 10.53
N PRO A 24 10.53 7.90 10.32
CA PRO A 24 11.19 8.43 9.10
C PRO A 24 11.20 7.41 7.97
N ASP A 25 11.03 7.86 6.70
CA ASP A 25 10.79 6.97 5.56
C ASP A 25 11.95 6.02 5.30
N ILE A 26 13.13 6.58 5.02
CA ILE A 26 14.24 5.85 4.38
C ILE A 26 15.14 5.15 5.41
N ASP A 27 15.15 5.56 6.66
CA ASP A 27 16.01 4.95 7.69
C ASP A 27 15.20 4.16 8.72
N LYS A 28 15.04 2.87 8.46
CA LYS A 28 14.33 1.95 9.35
C LYS A 28 15.04 1.67 10.67
N ALA A 29 16.30 2.08 10.84
CA ALA A 29 17.04 1.87 12.09
C ALA A 29 16.40 2.59 13.28
N TYR A 30 15.70 3.70 13.02
CA TYR A 30 14.98 4.45 14.05
C TYR A 30 13.64 3.83 14.47
N ARG A 31 13.14 2.84 13.73
CA ARG A 31 11.82 2.23 13.95
C ARG A 31 11.82 0.73 13.70
N PRO A 32 12.57 -0.04 14.51
CA PRO A 32 12.66 -1.49 14.33
C PRO A 32 11.30 -2.17 14.47
N GLY A 33 11.14 -3.29 13.77
CA GLY A 33 9.92 -4.11 13.80
C GLY A 33 8.96 -3.79 12.65
N ALA A 34 7.82 -4.46 12.63
CA ALA A 34 6.87 -4.42 11.52
C ALA A 34 6.22 -3.05 11.26
N ASN A 35 6.31 -2.13 12.20
CA ASN A 35 5.68 -0.79 12.13
C ASN A 35 4.18 -0.83 11.83
N LEU A 36 3.45 -1.68 12.56
CA LEU A 36 1.98 -1.72 12.42
C LEU A 36 1.37 -0.37 12.85
N PHE A 37 0.46 0.17 12.04
CA PHE A 37 -0.24 -0.39 10.87
C PHE A 37 0.16 0.30 9.55
N THR A 38 1.41 0.65 9.36
CA THR A 38 1.86 1.27 8.11
C THR A 38 1.83 0.29 6.94
N ASP A 39 1.76 0.82 5.72
CA ASP A 39 1.70 0.05 4.47
C ASP A 39 0.62 -1.04 4.48
N SER A 40 -0.54 -0.68 4.98
CA SER A 40 -1.61 -1.61 5.28
C SER A 40 -2.96 -1.14 4.74
N ILE A 41 -3.85 -2.09 4.52
CA ILE A 41 -5.29 -1.81 4.55
C ILE A 41 -5.80 -2.19 5.94
N VAL A 42 -6.24 -1.20 6.70
CA VAL A 42 -6.82 -1.36 8.04
C VAL A 42 -8.33 -1.39 7.91
N VAL A 43 -8.99 -2.37 8.52
CA VAL A 43 -10.43 -2.52 8.46
C VAL A 43 -11.05 -2.24 9.82
N LEU A 44 -11.92 -1.27 9.84
CA LEU A 44 -12.59 -0.79 11.04
C LEU A 44 -14.09 -1.10 10.98
N ASP A 45 -14.70 -1.21 12.14
CA ASP A 45 -16.15 -1.11 12.28
C ASP A 45 -16.56 0.34 12.01
N ALA A 46 -17.36 0.57 10.97
CA ALA A 46 -17.74 1.92 10.53
C ALA A 46 -18.59 2.70 11.55
N ARG A 47 -19.22 2.02 12.50
CA ARG A 47 -20.07 2.62 13.52
C ARG A 47 -19.30 2.99 14.78
N THR A 48 -18.33 2.15 15.17
CA THR A 48 -17.60 2.30 16.44
C THR A 48 -16.17 2.80 16.30
N GLY A 49 -15.60 2.69 15.08
CA GLY A 49 -14.17 2.91 14.82
C GLY A 49 -13.28 1.78 15.34
N GLY A 50 -13.86 0.71 15.87
CA GLY A 50 -13.09 -0.41 16.40
C GLY A 50 -12.35 -1.19 15.31
N LEU A 51 -11.10 -1.58 15.57
CA LEU A 51 -10.31 -2.41 14.67
C LEU A 51 -10.95 -3.79 14.51
N LYS A 52 -11.20 -4.21 13.27
CA LYS A 52 -11.66 -5.56 12.94
C LYS A 52 -10.50 -6.46 12.51
N TRP A 53 -9.77 -6.04 11.49
CA TRP A 53 -8.60 -6.75 10.97
C TRP A 53 -7.72 -5.81 10.13
N TRP A 54 -6.58 -6.29 9.67
CA TRP A 54 -5.69 -5.56 8.75
C TRP A 54 -4.92 -6.51 7.84
N PHE A 55 -4.41 -5.97 6.76
CA PHE A 55 -3.49 -6.66 5.88
C PHE A 55 -2.31 -5.74 5.59
N GLN A 56 -1.13 -6.07 6.11
CA GLN A 56 0.10 -5.32 5.87
C GLN A 56 0.83 -5.86 4.65
N VAL A 57 1.18 -4.98 3.73
CA VAL A 57 1.83 -5.31 2.46
C VAL A 57 3.34 -5.35 2.60
N SER A 58 3.90 -4.35 3.27
CA SER A 58 5.35 -4.13 3.39
C SER A 58 5.73 -3.87 4.85
N PRO A 59 5.99 -4.92 5.65
CA PRO A 59 6.53 -4.73 7.00
C PRO A 59 7.96 -4.17 6.92
N GLU A 60 8.35 -3.34 7.88
CA GLU A 60 9.68 -2.70 7.97
C GLU A 60 10.04 -1.87 6.72
N ASP A 61 9.06 -1.26 6.08
CA ASP A 61 9.29 -0.47 4.87
C ASP A 61 10.31 0.65 5.10
N TRP A 62 11.22 0.82 4.15
CA TRP A 62 12.20 1.91 4.08
C TRP A 62 12.26 2.52 2.68
N MET A 63 11.33 2.14 1.80
CA MET A 63 11.30 2.53 0.40
C MET A 63 10.16 3.48 0.09
N ASP A 64 9.41 3.91 1.11
CA ASP A 64 8.25 4.79 0.93
C ASP A 64 7.15 4.14 0.06
N LEU A 65 6.78 2.90 0.41
CA LEU A 65 5.87 2.05 -0.38
C LEU A 65 4.39 2.24 -0.02
N ASP A 66 3.96 3.44 0.15
CA ASP A 66 2.59 3.82 0.53
C ASP A 66 1.47 2.95 -0.03
N MET A 67 0.51 2.59 0.84
CA MET A 67 -0.79 2.04 0.49
C MET A 67 -1.86 3.12 0.67
N VAL A 68 -1.83 4.17 -0.17
CA VAL A 68 -2.69 5.36 0.00
C VAL A 68 -3.95 5.38 -0.85
N ALA A 69 -4.04 4.48 -1.84
CA ALA A 69 -5.19 4.41 -2.72
C ALA A 69 -6.34 3.61 -2.10
N PRO A 70 -7.60 4.06 -2.25
CA PRO A 70 -8.75 3.32 -1.74
C PRO A 70 -8.86 1.95 -2.42
N PRO A 71 -9.10 0.87 -1.65
CA PRO A 71 -9.26 -0.46 -2.22
C PRO A 71 -10.60 -0.62 -2.93
N VAL A 72 -10.66 -1.56 -3.88
CA VAL A 72 -11.89 -1.99 -4.54
C VAL A 72 -12.48 -3.20 -3.81
N LEU A 73 -13.77 -3.14 -3.50
CA LEU A 73 -14.53 -4.26 -2.99
C LEU A 73 -15.20 -4.99 -4.16
N TYR A 74 -14.86 -6.24 -4.33
CA TYR A 74 -15.31 -7.05 -5.45
C TYR A 74 -15.92 -8.36 -4.96
N ARG A 75 -17.15 -8.65 -5.44
CA ARG A 75 -17.77 -9.96 -5.23
C ARG A 75 -17.56 -10.81 -6.48
N GLY A 76 -16.75 -11.83 -6.35
CA GLY A 76 -16.39 -12.75 -7.41
C GLY A 76 -17.37 -13.90 -7.60
N LYS A 77 -16.99 -14.85 -8.44
CA LYS A 77 -17.76 -16.10 -8.62
C LYS A 77 -17.82 -16.88 -7.33
N GLY A 78 -18.98 -17.53 -7.06
CA GLY A 78 -19.20 -18.30 -5.84
C GLY A 78 -19.48 -17.45 -4.60
N ALA A 79 -19.89 -16.19 -4.78
CA ALA A 79 -20.21 -15.22 -3.72
C ALA A 79 -19.07 -14.91 -2.74
N ARG A 80 -17.81 -15.18 -3.16
CA ARG A 80 -16.63 -14.85 -2.36
C ARG A 80 -16.32 -13.35 -2.47
N ASP A 81 -16.09 -12.70 -1.35
CA ASP A 81 -15.79 -11.29 -1.26
C ASP A 81 -14.27 -11.05 -1.25
N TYR A 82 -13.82 -10.19 -2.15
CA TYR A 82 -12.42 -9.82 -2.32
C TYR A 82 -12.20 -8.36 -1.98
N LEU A 83 -11.05 -8.10 -1.39
CA LEU A 83 -10.45 -6.80 -1.27
C LEU A 83 -9.31 -6.72 -2.28
N VAL A 84 -9.36 -5.77 -3.21
CA VAL A 84 -8.31 -5.58 -4.22
C VAL A 84 -7.78 -4.16 -4.12
N PHE A 85 -6.47 -4.03 -4.03
CA PHE A 85 -5.80 -2.75 -3.89
C PHE A 85 -4.47 -2.76 -4.66
N ALA A 86 -3.93 -1.58 -4.89
CA ALA A 86 -2.64 -1.38 -5.50
C ALA A 86 -1.90 -0.26 -4.77
N GLY A 87 -0.58 -0.29 -4.76
CA GLY A 87 0.23 0.66 -4.04
C GLY A 87 1.58 0.93 -4.69
N LYS A 88 2.38 1.74 -4.04
CA LYS A 88 3.73 2.10 -4.50
C LYS A 88 4.70 0.91 -4.54
N ASP A 89 4.33 -0.22 -3.95
CA ASP A 89 5.06 -1.49 -4.09
C ASP A 89 5.02 -2.07 -5.52
N GLY A 90 4.30 -1.42 -6.44
CA GLY A 90 4.22 -1.79 -7.85
C GLY A 90 3.36 -3.02 -8.14
N HIS A 91 2.50 -3.42 -7.24
CA HIS A 91 1.64 -4.59 -7.40
C HIS A 91 0.16 -4.24 -7.28
N VAL A 92 -0.65 -5.07 -7.93
CA VAL A 92 -2.06 -5.25 -7.59
C VAL A 92 -2.18 -6.49 -6.71
N THR A 93 -2.76 -6.33 -5.54
CA THR A 93 -2.92 -7.38 -4.54
C THR A 93 -4.40 -7.67 -4.28
N GLY A 94 -4.77 -8.94 -4.28
CA GLY A 94 -6.09 -9.40 -3.93
C GLY A 94 -6.07 -10.22 -2.64
N VAL A 95 -6.98 -9.90 -1.73
CA VAL A 95 -7.14 -10.54 -0.42
C VAL A 95 -8.55 -11.07 -0.28
N ASP A 96 -8.69 -12.27 0.23
CA ASP A 96 -9.97 -12.87 0.60
C ASP A 96 -10.45 -12.21 1.90
N ARG A 97 -11.66 -11.63 1.89
CA ARG A 97 -12.19 -10.88 3.03
C ARG A 97 -12.64 -11.76 4.21
N ASP A 98 -12.94 -13.03 3.95
CA ASP A 98 -13.39 -13.96 5.01
C ASP A 98 -12.19 -14.60 5.73
N THR A 99 -11.14 -14.95 4.97
CA THR A 99 -9.97 -15.65 5.52
C THR A 99 -8.79 -14.71 5.80
N HIS A 100 -8.85 -13.47 5.33
CA HIS A 100 -7.80 -12.44 5.38
C HIS A 100 -6.48 -12.87 4.71
N ARG A 101 -6.55 -13.83 3.79
CA ARG A 101 -5.37 -14.37 3.09
C ARG A 101 -5.18 -13.72 1.73
N MET A 102 -3.94 -13.48 1.38
CA MET A 102 -3.57 -13.06 0.04
C MET A 102 -3.90 -14.17 -0.96
N LEU A 103 -4.61 -13.80 -2.01
CA LEU A 103 -5.00 -14.70 -3.11
C LEU A 103 -4.06 -14.57 -4.30
N PHE A 104 -3.68 -13.34 -4.61
CA PHE A 104 -2.73 -13.02 -5.66
C PHE A 104 -2.01 -11.71 -5.37
N ARG A 105 -0.83 -11.57 -5.97
CA ARG A 105 -0.05 -10.34 -6.01
C ARG A 105 0.65 -10.28 -7.36
N THR A 106 0.22 -9.36 -8.22
CA THR A 106 0.66 -9.26 -9.61
C THR A 106 1.40 -7.95 -9.83
N PRO A 107 2.65 -7.98 -10.32
CA PRO A 107 3.38 -6.74 -10.63
C PRO A 107 2.71 -6.02 -11.79
N VAL A 108 2.60 -4.69 -11.68
CA VAL A 108 2.08 -3.78 -12.71
C VAL A 108 3.11 -2.73 -13.13
N THR A 109 4.28 -2.75 -12.49
CA THR A 109 5.47 -1.98 -12.85
C THR A 109 6.69 -2.88 -12.78
N THR A 110 7.85 -2.35 -13.15
CA THR A 110 9.13 -3.00 -12.88
C THR A 110 9.34 -3.08 -11.36
N VAL A 111 9.48 -4.30 -10.85
CA VAL A 111 9.76 -4.56 -9.43
C VAL A 111 11.05 -5.33 -9.31
N GLU A 112 12.06 -4.73 -8.70
CA GLU A 112 13.34 -5.36 -8.42
C GLU A 112 13.52 -5.56 -6.92
N LYS A 113 14.19 -6.65 -6.54
CA LYS A 113 14.52 -6.88 -5.13
C LYS A 113 15.52 -5.82 -4.67
N ALA A 114 15.06 -4.92 -3.82
CA ALA A 114 15.92 -3.91 -3.24
C ALA A 114 16.93 -4.53 -2.25
N ALA A 115 18.09 -3.88 -2.10
CA ALA A 115 18.99 -4.16 -1.01
C ALA A 115 18.33 -3.80 0.34
N PRO A 116 18.84 -4.33 1.48
CA PRO A 116 18.20 -4.08 2.79
C PRO A 116 18.15 -2.61 3.22
N MET A 117 19.08 -1.80 2.75
CA MET A 117 19.17 -0.36 3.02
C MET A 117 19.96 0.35 1.90
N PRO A 118 19.69 1.63 1.62
CA PRO A 118 20.50 2.43 0.71
C PRO A 118 21.96 2.55 1.20
N THR A 119 22.87 2.79 0.28
CA THR A 119 24.28 3.06 0.57
C THR A 119 24.66 4.49 0.19
N LYS A 120 25.88 4.92 0.60
CA LYS A 120 26.42 6.24 0.20
C LYS A 120 26.70 6.31 -1.30
N GLU A 121 27.09 5.21 -1.90
CA GLU A 121 27.37 5.07 -3.33
C GLU A 121 26.08 5.12 -4.14
N GLY A 122 24.98 4.73 -3.54
CA GLY A 122 23.67 4.67 -4.14
C GLY A 122 23.29 3.24 -4.50
N MET A 123 21.99 3.03 -4.58
CA MET A 123 21.39 1.80 -5.05
C MET A 123 20.18 2.07 -5.93
N LYS A 124 19.91 1.19 -6.87
CA LYS A 124 18.71 1.21 -7.69
C LYS A 124 17.53 0.68 -6.88
N MET A 125 16.40 1.36 -6.99
CA MET A 125 15.12 1.00 -6.37
C MET A 125 14.01 1.01 -7.42
N CYS A 126 13.33 -0.12 -7.60
CA CYS A 126 12.20 -0.28 -8.52
C CYS A 126 11.04 -1.03 -7.85
N PRO A 127 9.81 -0.47 -7.86
CA PRO A 127 9.56 0.92 -8.21
C PRO A 127 10.26 1.86 -7.23
N GLY A 128 10.54 3.08 -7.67
CA GLY A 128 11.07 4.11 -6.78
C GLY A 128 9.95 4.77 -5.97
N TYR A 129 10.32 5.66 -5.07
CA TYR A 129 9.38 6.35 -4.17
C TYR A 129 8.34 7.26 -4.87
N ALA A 130 8.46 7.50 -6.16
CA ALA A 130 7.44 8.14 -7.00
C ALA A 130 6.92 7.19 -8.08
N GLY A 131 7.07 5.89 -7.88
CA GLY A 131 6.59 4.84 -8.78
C GLY A 131 5.46 4.02 -8.19
N GLY A 132 5.05 2.98 -8.92
CA GLY A 132 3.93 2.14 -8.51
C GLY A 132 2.57 2.77 -8.76
N VAL A 133 1.62 2.50 -7.89
CA VAL A 133 0.27 3.06 -7.92
C VAL A 133 0.13 4.01 -6.74
N GLU A 134 -0.11 5.27 -7.04
CA GLU A 134 -0.26 6.34 -6.06
C GLU A 134 -1.72 6.47 -5.59
N TRP A 135 -2.25 7.69 -5.51
CA TRP A 135 -3.60 7.96 -4.99
C TRP A 135 -4.75 7.50 -5.90
N ASN A 136 -4.49 7.31 -7.17
CA ASN A 136 -5.47 6.84 -8.16
C ASN A 136 -5.60 5.31 -8.10
N GLY A 137 -6.30 4.83 -7.11
CA GLY A 137 -6.53 3.40 -6.90
C GLY A 137 -7.16 2.67 -8.09
N PRO A 138 -7.22 1.34 -8.03
CA PRO A 138 -7.81 0.54 -9.09
C PRO A 138 -9.30 0.82 -9.25
N ALA A 139 -9.80 0.76 -10.49
CA ALA A 139 -11.21 0.82 -10.83
C ALA A 139 -11.70 -0.53 -11.34
N LEU A 140 -12.93 -0.90 -11.00
CA LEU A 140 -13.54 -2.16 -11.41
C LEU A 140 -14.59 -1.95 -12.49
N ASP A 141 -14.36 -2.47 -13.68
CA ASP A 141 -15.40 -2.67 -14.70
C ASP A 141 -16.10 -4.00 -14.45
N ARG A 142 -17.22 -3.95 -13.76
CA ARG A 142 -18.02 -5.15 -13.40
C ARG A 142 -18.61 -5.86 -14.63
N ARG A 143 -18.88 -5.12 -15.72
CA ARG A 143 -19.49 -5.67 -16.94
C ARG A 143 -18.52 -6.63 -17.64
N ASN A 144 -17.27 -6.17 -17.80
CA ASN A 144 -16.24 -6.92 -18.50
C ASN A 144 -15.34 -7.73 -17.56
N ASN A 145 -15.57 -7.65 -16.24
CA ASN A 145 -14.77 -8.29 -15.20
C ASN A 145 -13.29 -7.89 -15.29
N LEU A 146 -13.05 -6.59 -15.45
CA LEU A 146 -11.71 -6.01 -15.56
C LEU A 146 -11.40 -5.13 -14.35
N LEU A 147 -10.19 -5.26 -13.85
CA LEU A 147 -9.59 -4.32 -12.93
C LEU A 147 -8.62 -3.42 -13.72
N ILE A 148 -8.77 -2.11 -13.59
CA ILE A 148 -8.01 -1.11 -14.33
C ILE A 148 -7.29 -0.24 -13.32
N THR A 149 -5.97 -0.10 -13.46
CA THR A 149 -5.17 0.82 -12.64
C THR A 149 -4.14 1.55 -13.49
N GLY A 150 -3.92 2.82 -13.18
CA GLY A 150 -2.78 3.58 -13.70
C GLY A 150 -1.57 3.36 -12.79
N ALA A 151 -0.40 3.16 -13.37
CA ALA A 151 0.83 2.99 -12.62
C ALA A 151 1.97 3.79 -13.26
N VAL A 152 2.92 4.23 -12.43
CA VAL A 152 4.16 4.88 -12.87
C VAL A 152 5.29 3.86 -12.81
N ASP A 153 5.80 3.45 -13.98
CA ASP A 153 6.93 2.53 -14.05
C ASP A 153 8.25 3.33 -14.07
N ALA A 154 8.74 3.67 -12.89
CA ALA A 154 9.95 4.45 -12.70
C ALA A 154 10.85 3.85 -11.63
N CYS A 155 12.15 3.83 -11.92
CA CYS A 155 13.19 3.44 -10.97
C CYS A 155 14.05 4.65 -10.58
N PHE A 156 14.61 4.64 -9.38
CA PHE A 156 15.43 5.72 -8.86
C PHE A 156 16.76 5.20 -8.33
N ILE A 157 17.77 6.09 -8.28
CA ILE A 157 19.00 5.83 -7.54
C ILE A 157 18.89 6.58 -6.21
N VAL A 158 18.79 5.81 -5.12
CA VAL A 158 18.70 6.34 -3.77
C VAL A 158 20.06 6.28 -3.10
N LYS A 159 20.48 7.38 -2.49
CA LYS A 159 21.76 7.51 -1.78
C LYS A 159 21.52 7.96 -0.35
N LEU A 160 22.26 7.39 0.60
CA LEU A 160 22.29 7.95 1.95
C LEU A 160 23.03 9.30 1.93
N GLY A 161 22.31 10.34 2.30
CA GLY A 161 22.86 11.66 2.57
C GLY A 161 23.14 11.85 4.07
N LYS A 162 23.78 12.96 4.43
CA LYS A 162 23.76 13.45 5.81
C LYS A 162 22.38 14.08 6.06
N THR A 163 21.61 13.47 6.93
CA THR A 163 20.38 14.10 7.40
C THR A 163 20.70 14.79 8.74
N GLU A 164 20.73 16.11 8.73
CA GLU A 164 20.74 16.86 9.99
C GLU A 164 19.27 17.10 10.38
N TYR A 165 18.78 16.28 11.26
CA TYR A 165 17.49 16.57 11.92
C TYR A 165 17.70 17.75 12.88
N GLY A 166 17.49 18.96 12.39
CA GLY A 166 17.40 20.15 13.24
C GLY A 166 16.09 20.14 14.02
N ALA A 167 16.06 20.69 15.21
CA ALA A 167 14.86 20.83 16.06
C ALA A 167 13.70 21.60 15.38
N ASN A 168 13.91 22.14 14.18
CA ASN A 168 12.95 22.90 13.38
C ASN A 168 12.62 22.23 12.02
N ALA A 169 12.98 20.97 11.82
CA ALA A 169 12.55 20.21 10.63
C ALA A 169 11.13 19.69 10.91
N VAL A 170 10.14 20.51 10.59
CA VAL A 170 8.72 20.14 10.51
C VAL A 170 8.32 20.17 9.04
#